data_7eb1a81ff4534a9900077b4bed18b12f
#
_entry.id   7eb1a81ff4534a9900077b4bed18b12f
#
_cell.length_a   1.000
_cell.length_b   1.000
_cell.length_c   1.000
_cell.angle_alpha   90.00
_cell.angle_beta   90.00
_cell.angle_gamma   90.00
#
_symmetry.space_group_name_H-M   'P 1'
#
loop_
_entity.id
_entity.type
_entity.pdbx_description
1 polymer ?
#
loop_
_entity_poly.entity_id
_entity_poly.type
_entity_poly.pdbx_seq_one_letter_code
_entity_poly.pdbx_strand_id
1 'polypeptide(L)'
;MIWRWVVVTILSAVACFHSSSHAQAVRISYSGLSGQNLPFWVTYEADLYKKYGLNAEMVLISGGLTNMQAVMAKEIAFTYLGGASPIQAIAQGADIVVLATAYGLMPYGLIASKNIHAAAELKGKRFVVSRLGGIEETAARVALDRLGVGARNVSFLQAGPDPLRIAALESGAAQATMLAPPGLFAATSRGLNLLADLGALKIKYPASVVSGRRSYLIQDRAVAKRFLMALIDGLHVYRQNKSFAVKVLEKYTKLTNADILSQSYDYFAKNNPLLPVSDGETIQAAVPTDKPGNRKVEEFYDNSILEELEREGFAKTLSK
;
A
#
# COMPACT_ATOMS: atom_id res chain seq x y z
N MET A 1 31.69 69.88 46.51
CA MET A 1 31.19 68.51 46.74
C MET A 1 30.08 68.25 45.76
N ILE A 2 30.43 67.63 44.64
CA ILE A 2 29.47 67.42 43.49
C ILE A 2 29.26 65.92 43.37
N TRP A 3 28.06 65.48 43.66
CA TRP A 3 27.67 64.06 43.58
C TRP A 3 27.04 63.82 42.22
N ARG A 4 27.76 63.03 41.39
CA ARG A 4 27.28 62.62 40.05
C ARG A 4 26.45 61.35 40.18
N TRP A 5 25.17 61.42 39.83
CA TRP A 5 24.30 60.26 39.66
C TRP A 5 24.61 59.56 38.30
N VAL A 6 24.99 58.28 38.34
CA VAL A 6 25.09 57.43 37.17
C VAL A 6 23.80 56.67 37.02
N VAL A 7 23.05 56.99 35.98
CA VAL A 7 21.85 56.24 35.60
C VAL A 7 22.31 55.08 34.75
N VAL A 8 22.18 53.83 35.26
CA VAL A 8 22.44 52.60 34.50
C VAL A 8 21.13 52.21 33.82
N THR A 9 21.09 52.41 32.51
CA THR A 9 19.97 51.95 31.66
C THR A 9 20.20 50.49 31.30
N ILE A 10 19.42 49.57 31.90
CA ILE A 10 19.41 48.14 31.54
C ILE A 10 18.57 48.00 30.28
N LEU A 11 19.19 47.81 29.11
CA LEU A 11 18.54 47.38 27.88
C LEU A 11 18.22 45.90 28.03
N SER A 12 16.94 45.54 28.29
CA SER A 12 16.44 44.19 28.21
C SER A 12 16.30 43.78 26.73
N ALA A 13 17.31 43.09 26.22
CA ALA A 13 17.22 42.44 24.93
C ALA A 13 16.23 41.26 25.03
N VAL A 14 15.01 41.45 24.58
CA VAL A 14 14.05 40.36 24.34
C VAL A 14 14.53 39.57 23.15
N ALA A 15 15.29 38.49 23.41
CA ALA A 15 15.62 37.50 22.38
C ALA A 15 14.34 36.80 21.98
N CYS A 16 13.74 37.20 20.87
CA CYS A 16 12.72 36.41 20.18
C CYS A 16 13.37 35.11 19.72
N PHE A 17 13.25 34.06 20.54
CA PHE A 17 13.50 32.69 20.07
C PHE A 17 12.46 32.35 19.00
N HIS A 18 12.83 32.59 17.75
CA HIS A 18 12.14 31.97 16.65
C HIS A 18 12.40 30.47 16.79
N SER A 19 11.49 29.75 17.42
CA SER A 19 11.45 28.31 17.35
C SER A 19 11.25 27.95 15.87
N SER A 20 12.35 27.72 15.18
CA SER A 20 12.31 27.08 13.86
C SER A 20 11.59 25.76 14.09
N SER A 21 10.31 25.70 13.76
CA SER A 21 9.57 24.45 13.73
C SER A 21 10.22 23.57 12.66
N HIS A 22 11.26 22.84 13.06
CA HIS A 22 11.82 21.81 12.20
C HIS A 22 10.72 20.80 11.99
N ALA A 23 10.28 20.63 10.74
CA ALA A 23 9.35 19.57 10.38
C ALA A 23 9.88 18.25 10.96
N GLN A 24 9.04 17.54 11.71
CA GLN A 24 9.44 16.30 12.36
C GLN A 24 9.88 15.27 11.31
N ALA A 25 11.11 14.76 11.44
CA ALA A 25 11.63 13.74 10.54
C ALA A 25 10.84 12.44 10.76
N VAL A 26 10.26 11.90 9.68
CA VAL A 26 9.45 10.68 9.70
C VAL A 26 9.92 9.78 8.57
N ARG A 27 10.51 8.63 8.92
CA ARG A 27 10.87 7.61 7.92
C ARG A 27 9.65 6.75 7.62
N ILE A 28 9.31 6.68 6.35
CA ILE A 28 8.17 5.92 5.83
C ILE A 28 8.66 4.91 4.81
N SER A 29 8.05 3.73 4.74
CA SER A 29 8.47 2.72 3.79
C SER A 29 7.33 2.22 2.92
N TYR A 30 7.69 1.63 1.79
CA TYR A 30 6.78 0.90 0.93
C TYR A 30 7.45 -0.37 0.40
N SER A 31 6.64 -1.32 -0.09
CA SER A 31 7.12 -2.60 -0.60
C SER A 31 6.70 -2.80 -2.04
N GLY A 32 7.71 -3.07 -2.90
CA GLY A 32 7.50 -3.39 -4.32
C GLY A 32 7.21 -2.17 -5.22
N LEU A 33 7.20 -2.41 -6.53
CA LEU A 33 7.01 -1.39 -7.58
C LEU A 33 5.72 -1.70 -8.38
N SER A 34 4.60 -1.80 -7.70
CA SER A 34 3.28 -2.04 -8.28
C SER A 34 2.43 -0.76 -8.28
N GLY A 35 1.48 -0.67 -9.20
CA GLY A 35 0.51 0.42 -9.26
C GLY A 35 -0.33 0.60 -7.98
N GLN A 36 -0.38 -0.40 -7.11
CA GLN A 36 -0.97 -0.32 -5.77
C GLN A 36 -0.34 0.78 -4.90
N ASN A 37 0.96 1.08 -5.11
CA ASN A 37 1.68 2.09 -4.34
C ASN A 37 1.46 3.52 -4.88
N LEU A 38 0.78 3.66 -6.00
CA LEU A 38 0.68 4.95 -6.69
C LEU A 38 0.10 6.07 -5.84
N PRO A 39 -0.97 5.88 -5.03
CA PRO A 39 -1.45 6.94 -4.14
C PRO A 39 -0.39 7.38 -3.13
N PHE A 40 0.40 6.46 -2.60
CA PHE A 40 1.48 6.76 -1.66
C PHE A 40 2.63 7.54 -2.30
N TRP A 41 3.03 7.15 -3.53
CA TRP A 41 4.03 7.88 -4.30
C TRP A 41 3.54 9.28 -4.70
N VAL A 42 2.27 9.41 -5.11
CA VAL A 42 1.65 10.71 -5.41
C VAL A 42 1.66 11.62 -4.18
N THR A 43 1.35 11.10 -3.00
CA THR A 43 1.43 11.84 -1.74
C THR A 43 2.83 12.42 -1.50
N TYR A 44 3.85 11.62 -1.78
CA TYR A 44 5.25 12.03 -1.61
C TYR A 44 5.69 13.03 -2.67
N GLU A 45 5.44 12.74 -3.95
CA GLU A 45 5.86 13.57 -5.09
C GLU A 45 5.11 14.92 -5.17
N ALA A 46 3.94 15.03 -4.54
CA ALA A 46 3.20 16.27 -4.40
C ALA A 46 3.58 17.08 -3.14
N ASP A 47 4.68 16.73 -2.45
CA ASP A 47 5.16 17.37 -1.21
C ASP A 47 4.10 17.46 -0.09
N LEU A 48 3.09 16.55 -0.08
CA LEU A 48 1.98 16.65 0.86
C LEU A 48 2.40 16.35 2.30
N TYR A 49 3.39 15.48 2.52
CA TYR A 49 3.93 15.30 3.87
C TYR A 49 4.48 16.60 4.44
N LYS A 50 5.22 17.36 3.61
CA LYS A 50 5.76 18.68 3.99
C LYS A 50 4.65 19.70 4.21
N LYS A 51 3.59 19.71 3.38
CA LYS A 51 2.39 20.54 3.56
C LYS A 51 1.79 20.37 4.96
N TYR A 52 1.80 19.13 5.49
CA TYR A 52 1.29 18.81 6.83
C TYR A 52 2.38 18.81 7.91
N GLY A 53 3.52 19.46 7.68
CA GLY A 53 4.57 19.67 8.68
C GLY A 53 5.40 18.43 9.00
N LEU A 54 5.49 17.46 8.08
CA LEU A 54 6.31 16.26 8.19
C LEU A 54 7.48 16.32 7.21
N ASN A 55 8.70 16.10 7.70
CA ASN A 55 9.86 15.85 6.85
C ASN A 55 9.95 14.35 6.58
N ALA A 56 9.24 13.87 5.55
CA ALA A 56 9.16 12.45 5.23
C ALA A 56 10.37 12.00 4.41
N GLU A 57 11.04 10.93 4.87
CA GLU A 57 12.02 10.17 4.11
C GLU A 57 11.38 8.86 3.65
N MET A 58 11.18 8.69 2.34
CA MET A 58 10.53 7.51 1.78
C MET A 58 11.55 6.45 1.34
N VAL A 59 11.41 5.22 1.85
CA VAL A 59 12.37 4.13 1.65
C VAL A 59 11.66 2.91 1.04
N LEU A 60 12.24 2.35 -0.03
CA LEU A 60 11.83 1.04 -0.54
C LEU A 60 12.46 -0.07 0.31
N ILE A 61 11.64 -0.88 0.95
CA ILE A 61 12.08 -2.09 1.67
C ILE A 61 11.38 -3.30 1.03
N SER A 62 12.14 -4.12 0.32
CA SER A 62 11.60 -5.32 -0.32
C SER A 62 11.21 -6.39 0.69
N GLY A 63 9.96 -6.86 0.60
CA GLY A 63 9.44 -7.93 1.46
C GLY A 63 8.75 -7.44 2.74
N GLY A 64 7.59 -8.04 3.01
CA GLY A 64 6.75 -7.61 4.14
C GLY A 64 7.37 -7.92 5.50
N LEU A 65 8.05 -9.07 5.66
CA LEU A 65 8.72 -9.41 6.91
C LEU A 65 9.80 -8.40 7.28
N THR A 66 10.66 -8.02 6.31
CA THR A 66 11.71 -7.02 6.53
C THR A 66 11.13 -5.66 6.89
N ASN A 67 10.00 -5.26 6.26
CA ASN A 67 9.28 -4.04 6.65
C ASN A 67 8.81 -4.11 8.10
N MET A 68 8.20 -5.23 8.53
CA MET A 68 7.74 -5.38 9.92
C MET A 68 8.91 -5.33 10.91
N GLN A 69 10.04 -5.94 10.58
CA GLN A 69 11.26 -5.86 11.40
C GLN A 69 11.75 -4.42 11.55
N ALA A 70 11.80 -3.63 10.47
CA ALA A 70 12.20 -2.22 10.50
C ALA A 70 11.22 -1.34 11.31
N VAL A 71 9.91 -1.61 11.22
CA VAL A 71 8.90 -0.93 12.04
C VAL A 71 9.08 -1.27 13.52
N MET A 72 9.28 -2.55 13.86
CA MET A 72 9.51 -3.00 15.24
C MET A 72 10.83 -2.46 15.80
N ALA A 73 11.88 -2.37 14.98
CA ALA A 73 13.16 -1.75 15.34
C ALA A 73 13.10 -0.21 15.50
N LYS A 74 11.94 0.41 15.26
CA LYS A 74 11.71 1.86 15.33
C LYS A 74 12.43 2.68 14.24
N GLU A 75 12.96 2.00 13.21
CA GLU A 75 13.62 2.64 12.07
C GLU A 75 12.61 3.26 11.10
N ILE A 76 11.40 2.67 11.01
CA ILE A 76 10.29 3.11 10.19
C ILE A 76 9.10 3.45 11.10
N ALA A 77 8.53 4.64 10.89
CA ALA A 77 7.34 5.08 11.62
C ALA A 77 6.05 4.48 11.01
N PHE A 78 5.91 4.61 9.69
CA PHE A 78 4.77 4.09 8.94
C PHE A 78 5.24 3.35 7.69
N THR A 79 4.52 2.30 7.34
CA THR A 79 4.77 1.52 6.13
C THR A 79 3.50 1.38 5.29
N TYR A 80 3.66 1.41 3.96
CA TYR A 80 2.60 1.21 2.98
C TYR A 80 2.89 -0.07 2.19
N LEU A 81 2.11 -1.13 2.42
CA LEU A 81 2.33 -2.44 1.81
C LEU A 81 1.07 -3.31 1.85
N GLY A 82 1.16 -4.53 1.33
CA GLY A 82 0.11 -5.54 1.43
C GLY A 82 -0.17 -5.96 2.87
N GLY A 83 -1.44 -6.06 3.25
CA GLY A 83 -1.90 -6.30 4.62
C GLY A 83 -1.53 -7.65 5.23
N ALA A 84 -1.16 -8.66 4.42
CA ALA A 84 -0.80 -9.99 4.95
C ALA A 84 0.29 -9.93 6.02
N SER A 85 1.38 -9.19 5.76
CA SER A 85 2.53 -9.13 6.68
C SER A 85 2.22 -8.41 8.00
N PRO A 86 1.63 -7.21 8.02
CA PRO A 86 1.24 -6.57 9.29
C PRO A 86 0.18 -7.37 10.02
N ILE A 87 -0.83 -7.93 9.34
CA ILE A 87 -1.88 -8.75 9.97
C ILE A 87 -1.28 -10.00 10.60
N GLN A 88 -0.36 -10.68 9.90
CA GLN A 88 0.35 -11.83 10.48
C GLN A 88 1.19 -11.43 11.71
N ALA A 89 1.90 -10.30 11.65
CA ALA A 89 2.68 -9.80 12.79
C ALA A 89 1.78 -9.49 13.99
N ILE A 90 0.62 -8.86 13.78
CA ILE A 90 -0.38 -8.58 14.82
C ILE A 90 -0.91 -9.90 15.41
N ALA A 91 -1.25 -10.89 14.58
CA ALA A 91 -1.70 -12.21 15.04
C ALA A 91 -0.66 -12.91 15.93
N GLN A 92 0.63 -12.66 15.70
CA GLN A 92 1.75 -13.15 16.50
C GLN A 92 2.05 -12.28 17.74
N GLY A 93 1.28 -11.23 18.01
CA GLY A 93 1.44 -10.39 19.20
C GLY A 93 2.37 -9.20 19.01
N ALA A 94 2.82 -8.87 17.80
CA ALA A 94 3.65 -7.70 17.56
C ALA A 94 2.90 -6.40 17.89
N ASP A 95 3.64 -5.38 18.34
CA ASP A 95 3.14 -4.01 18.56
C ASP A 95 2.91 -3.27 17.23
N ILE A 96 2.04 -3.83 16.40
CA ILE A 96 1.66 -3.29 15.09
C ILE A 96 0.15 -3.06 15.06
N VAL A 97 -0.27 -2.09 14.26
CA VAL A 97 -1.68 -1.82 13.97
C VAL A 97 -1.82 -1.33 12.52
N VAL A 98 -2.92 -1.71 11.86
CA VAL A 98 -3.32 -1.14 10.57
C VAL A 98 -4.05 0.17 10.82
N LEU A 99 -3.61 1.26 10.20
CA LEU A 99 -4.14 2.63 10.38
C LEU A 99 -5.05 3.07 9.23
N ALA A 100 -4.88 2.44 8.07
CA ALA A 100 -5.66 2.76 6.88
C ALA A 100 -5.63 1.61 5.89
N THR A 101 -6.73 1.39 5.17
CA THR A 101 -6.80 0.48 4.01
C THR A 101 -7.01 1.31 2.74
N ALA A 102 -5.91 1.59 2.05
CA ALA A 102 -5.93 2.41 0.84
C ALA A 102 -6.45 1.65 -0.39
N TYR A 103 -6.34 0.31 -0.40
CA TYR A 103 -6.93 -0.54 -1.42
C TYR A 103 -7.40 -1.87 -0.82
N GLY A 104 -8.72 -2.05 -0.77
CA GLY A 104 -9.39 -3.15 -0.07
C GLY A 104 -9.86 -4.31 -0.97
N LEU A 105 -9.35 -4.41 -2.19
CA LEU A 105 -9.67 -5.48 -3.12
C LEU A 105 -8.41 -6.23 -3.56
N MET A 106 -8.57 -7.46 -4.03
CA MET A 106 -7.47 -8.27 -4.56
C MET A 106 -7.17 -7.87 -6.01
N PRO A 107 -6.08 -7.11 -6.31
CA PRO A 107 -5.90 -6.47 -7.64
C PRO A 107 -5.18 -7.40 -8.62
N TYR A 108 -5.56 -8.67 -8.68
CA TYR A 108 -4.88 -9.68 -9.50
C TYR A 108 -5.78 -10.25 -10.58
N GLY A 109 -5.23 -10.32 -11.81
CA GLY A 109 -5.78 -11.11 -12.88
C GLY A 109 -5.12 -12.49 -12.97
N LEU A 110 -5.92 -13.52 -13.19
CA LEU A 110 -5.47 -14.87 -13.58
C LEU A 110 -5.13 -14.82 -15.06
N ILE A 111 -3.85 -14.81 -15.37
CA ILE A 111 -3.32 -14.79 -16.73
C ILE A 111 -2.89 -16.20 -17.13
N ALA A 112 -3.28 -16.60 -18.33
CA ALA A 112 -2.94 -17.89 -18.92
C ALA A 112 -2.18 -17.73 -20.24
N SER A 113 -1.43 -18.77 -20.62
CA SER A 113 -0.76 -18.87 -21.93
C SER A 113 -1.80 -18.82 -23.07
N LYS A 114 -1.34 -18.43 -24.29
CA LYS A 114 -2.21 -18.15 -25.45
C LYS A 114 -3.13 -19.29 -25.85
N ASN A 115 -2.73 -20.53 -25.57
CA ASN A 115 -3.49 -21.74 -25.89
C ASN A 115 -4.43 -22.23 -24.78
N ILE A 116 -4.56 -21.50 -23.69
CA ILE A 116 -5.47 -21.79 -22.57
C ILE A 116 -6.56 -20.72 -22.56
N HIS A 117 -7.79 -21.11 -22.84
CA HIS A 117 -8.93 -20.20 -22.99
C HIS A 117 -9.96 -20.33 -21.88
N ALA A 118 -9.92 -21.41 -21.09
CA ALA A 118 -10.80 -21.67 -19.98
C ALA A 118 -10.05 -22.13 -18.74
N ALA A 119 -10.53 -21.74 -17.56
CA ALA A 119 -9.90 -22.11 -16.29
C ALA A 119 -9.81 -23.64 -16.10
N ALA A 120 -10.81 -24.39 -16.57
CA ALA A 120 -10.82 -25.85 -16.46
C ALA A 120 -9.61 -26.54 -17.10
N GLU A 121 -9.01 -25.91 -18.12
CA GLU A 121 -7.82 -26.41 -18.82
C GLU A 121 -6.54 -26.30 -17.97
N LEU A 122 -6.58 -25.60 -16.85
CA LEU A 122 -5.47 -25.46 -15.91
C LEU A 122 -5.25 -26.69 -15.03
N LYS A 123 -6.20 -27.66 -14.99
CA LYS A 123 -6.00 -28.89 -14.23
C LYS A 123 -4.76 -29.66 -14.71
N GLY A 124 -3.90 -30.04 -13.75
CA GLY A 124 -2.62 -30.70 -14.01
C GLY A 124 -1.52 -29.79 -14.57
N LYS A 125 -1.76 -28.47 -14.71
CA LYS A 125 -0.82 -27.54 -15.31
C LYS A 125 0.09 -26.86 -14.26
N ARG A 126 1.19 -26.25 -14.77
CA ARG A 126 2.13 -25.47 -13.96
C ARG A 126 1.64 -24.05 -13.81
N PHE A 127 1.58 -23.59 -12.59
CA PHE A 127 1.18 -22.24 -12.20
C PHE A 127 2.39 -21.53 -11.57
N VAL A 128 2.87 -20.45 -12.14
CA VAL A 128 4.03 -19.72 -11.61
C VAL A 128 3.59 -18.52 -10.78
N VAL A 129 4.28 -18.32 -9.67
CA VAL A 129 4.09 -17.19 -8.74
C VAL A 129 5.43 -16.52 -8.47
N SER A 130 5.43 -15.28 -7.94
CA SER A 130 6.67 -14.58 -7.60
C SER A 130 7.46 -15.31 -6.52
N ARG A 131 6.75 -15.75 -5.49
CA ARG A 131 7.29 -16.54 -4.37
C ARG A 131 6.19 -17.44 -3.80
N LEU A 132 6.56 -18.67 -3.43
CA LEU A 132 5.66 -19.57 -2.72
C LEU A 132 5.32 -18.99 -1.34
N GLY A 133 4.06 -19.16 -0.91
CA GLY A 133 3.53 -18.55 0.31
C GLY A 133 3.26 -17.04 0.19
N GLY A 134 3.43 -16.43 -0.99
CA GLY A 134 3.18 -15.02 -1.23
C GLY A 134 1.72 -14.70 -1.59
N ILE A 135 1.43 -13.39 -1.73
CA ILE A 135 0.08 -12.90 -2.06
C ILE A 135 -0.44 -13.43 -3.41
N GLU A 136 0.43 -13.59 -4.42
CA GLU A 136 0.03 -14.11 -5.72
C GLU A 136 -0.42 -15.57 -5.64
N GLU A 137 0.22 -16.38 -4.79
CA GLU A 137 -0.26 -17.75 -4.56
C GLU A 137 -1.61 -17.76 -3.85
N THR A 138 -1.79 -16.89 -2.85
CA THR A 138 -3.09 -16.72 -2.19
C THR A 138 -4.17 -16.31 -3.20
N ALA A 139 -3.88 -15.33 -4.04
CA ALA A 139 -4.79 -14.88 -5.11
C ALA A 139 -5.12 -16.00 -6.11
N ALA A 140 -4.08 -16.79 -6.49
CA ALA A 140 -4.27 -17.93 -7.38
C ALA A 140 -5.18 -19.00 -6.78
N ARG A 141 -4.99 -19.35 -5.51
CA ARG A 141 -5.85 -20.30 -4.81
C ARG A 141 -7.32 -19.84 -4.79
N VAL A 142 -7.53 -18.56 -4.42
CA VAL A 142 -8.88 -17.96 -4.44
C VAL A 142 -9.48 -18.00 -5.84
N ALA A 143 -8.72 -17.64 -6.89
CA ALA A 143 -9.19 -17.66 -8.26
C ALA A 143 -9.55 -19.08 -8.72
N LEU A 144 -8.67 -20.04 -8.52
CA LEU A 144 -8.84 -21.43 -8.94
C LEU A 144 -10.03 -22.11 -8.24
N ASP A 145 -10.20 -21.84 -6.95
CA ASP A 145 -11.34 -22.41 -6.19
C ASP A 145 -12.66 -21.80 -6.66
N ARG A 146 -12.70 -20.46 -6.89
CA ARG A 146 -13.90 -19.79 -7.43
C ARG A 146 -14.27 -20.23 -8.85
N LEU A 147 -13.28 -20.59 -9.65
CA LEU A 147 -13.49 -21.07 -11.02
C LEU A 147 -13.72 -22.59 -11.10
N GLY A 148 -13.84 -23.27 -9.96
CA GLY A 148 -14.12 -24.71 -9.89
C GLY A 148 -12.96 -25.60 -10.35
N VAL A 149 -11.76 -25.05 -10.48
CA VAL A 149 -10.55 -25.82 -10.80
C VAL A 149 -10.02 -26.55 -9.57
N GLY A 150 -10.01 -25.86 -8.42
CA GLY A 150 -9.40 -26.31 -7.18
C GLY A 150 -7.88 -26.14 -7.17
N ALA A 151 -7.35 -25.41 -6.21
CA ALA A 151 -5.92 -25.08 -6.14
C ALA A 151 -4.99 -26.30 -6.02
N ARG A 152 -5.51 -27.44 -5.53
CA ARG A 152 -4.75 -28.70 -5.43
C ARG A 152 -4.52 -29.38 -6.79
N ASN A 153 -5.25 -28.97 -7.82
CA ASN A 153 -5.17 -29.56 -9.15
C ASN A 153 -4.17 -28.83 -10.08
N VAL A 154 -3.36 -27.91 -9.54
CA VAL A 154 -2.27 -27.25 -10.26
C VAL A 154 -0.95 -27.39 -9.50
N SER A 155 0.18 -27.33 -10.21
CA SER A 155 1.51 -27.35 -9.60
C SER A 155 2.05 -25.94 -9.48
N PHE A 156 2.15 -25.40 -8.25
CA PHE A 156 2.74 -24.08 -8.01
C PHE A 156 4.27 -24.14 -8.07
N LEU A 157 4.86 -23.20 -8.81
CA LEU A 157 6.30 -23.03 -8.96
C LEU A 157 6.67 -21.56 -8.72
N GLN A 158 7.83 -21.31 -8.11
CA GLN A 158 8.37 -19.97 -7.96
C GLN A 158 9.15 -19.57 -9.22
N ALA A 159 8.86 -18.38 -9.77
CA ALA A 159 9.50 -17.86 -10.98
C ALA A 159 9.94 -16.38 -10.86
N GLY A 160 9.79 -15.75 -9.69
CA GLY A 160 10.25 -14.39 -9.45
C GLY A 160 9.36 -13.30 -10.06
N PRO A 161 9.92 -12.16 -10.51
CA PRO A 161 9.18 -10.97 -10.92
C PRO A 161 8.36 -11.18 -12.20
N ASP A 162 7.40 -10.25 -12.43
CA ASP A 162 6.44 -10.30 -13.54
C ASP A 162 7.05 -10.62 -14.91
N PRO A 163 8.17 -9.99 -15.33
CA PRO A 163 8.75 -10.28 -16.66
C PRO A 163 9.15 -11.75 -16.83
N LEU A 164 9.69 -12.39 -15.79
CA LEU A 164 10.06 -13.80 -15.84
C LEU A 164 8.85 -14.72 -15.90
N ARG A 165 7.77 -14.37 -15.17
CA ARG A 165 6.52 -15.13 -15.20
C ARG A 165 5.81 -15.01 -16.55
N ILE A 166 5.81 -13.82 -17.14
CA ILE A 166 5.28 -13.60 -18.50
C ILE A 166 6.09 -14.43 -19.52
N ALA A 167 7.42 -14.37 -19.45
CA ALA A 167 8.28 -15.16 -20.33
C ALA A 167 8.06 -16.69 -20.17
N ALA A 168 7.80 -17.17 -18.94
CA ALA A 168 7.48 -18.57 -18.70
C ALA A 168 6.16 -18.99 -19.37
N LEU A 169 5.15 -18.11 -19.44
CA LEU A 169 3.91 -18.38 -20.15
C LEU A 169 4.12 -18.35 -21.68
N GLU A 170 4.89 -17.38 -22.20
CA GLU A 170 5.20 -17.25 -23.63
C GLU A 170 5.97 -18.45 -24.17
N SER A 171 6.93 -18.98 -23.39
CA SER A 171 7.72 -20.15 -23.75
C SER A 171 7.00 -21.48 -23.53
N GLY A 172 5.83 -21.51 -22.88
CA GLY A 172 5.13 -22.73 -22.48
C GLY A 172 5.75 -23.45 -21.27
N ALA A 173 6.77 -22.85 -20.63
CA ALA A 173 7.35 -23.38 -19.39
C ALA A 173 6.34 -23.42 -18.23
N ALA A 174 5.36 -22.52 -18.25
CA ALA A 174 4.19 -22.52 -17.35
C ALA A 174 2.93 -22.15 -18.15
N GLN A 175 1.75 -22.44 -17.57
CA GLN A 175 0.48 -22.22 -18.24
C GLN A 175 -0.35 -21.12 -17.62
N ALA A 176 -0.08 -20.73 -16.36
CA ALA A 176 -0.79 -19.64 -15.71
C ALA A 176 0.06 -18.92 -14.67
N THR A 177 -0.35 -17.69 -14.35
CA THR A 177 0.18 -16.84 -13.27
C THR A 177 -0.88 -15.87 -12.77
N MET A 178 -0.62 -15.23 -11.63
CA MET A 178 -1.36 -14.04 -11.16
C MET A 178 -0.53 -12.79 -11.40
N LEU A 179 -1.12 -11.78 -12.04
CA LEU A 179 -0.48 -10.49 -12.28
C LEU A 179 -1.39 -9.35 -11.81
N ALA A 180 -0.82 -8.38 -11.11
CA ALA A 180 -1.45 -7.10 -10.87
C ALA A 180 -1.03 -6.08 -11.94
N PRO A 181 -1.80 -4.98 -12.18
CA PRO A 181 -1.32 -3.91 -13.03
C PRO A 181 -0.03 -3.26 -12.47
N PRO A 182 0.96 -2.93 -13.32
CA PRO A 182 0.92 -2.92 -14.76
C PRO A 182 1.23 -4.26 -15.45
N GLY A 183 1.75 -5.28 -14.73
CA GLY A 183 2.11 -6.58 -15.28
C GLY A 183 0.95 -7.29 -16.00
N LEU A 184 -0.27 -7.17 -15.45
CA LEU A 184 -1.49 -7.69 -16.06
C LEU A 184 -1.68 -7.14 -17.49
N PHE A 185 -1.62 -5.83 -17.66
CA PHE A 185 -1.81 -5.21 -18.97
C PHE A 185 -0.62 -5.48 -19.91
N ALA A 186 0.59 -5.58 -19.37
CA ALA A 186 1.75 -5.98 -20.17
C ALA A 186 1.61 -7.42 -20.69
N ALA A 187 1.02 -8.34 -19.93
CA ALA A 187 0.77 -9.70 -20.37
C ALA A 187 -0.34 -9.77 -21.42
N THR A 188 -1.46 -9.09 -21.19
CA THR A 188 -2.59 -9.10 -22.15
C THR A 188 -2.25 -8.41 -23.46
N SER A 189 -1.45 -7.32 -23.45
CA SER A 189 -0.96 -6.68 -24.68
C SER A 189 -0.05 -7.59 -25.55
N ARG A 190 0.53 -8.65 -24.95
CA ARG A 190 1.29 -9.68 -25.64
C ARG A 190 0.43 -10.88 -26.11
N GLY A 191 -0.89 -10.78 -25.93
CA GLY A 191 -1.85 -11.80 -26.34
C GLY A 191 -1.97 -12.98 -25.38
N LEU A 192 -1.53 -12.83 -24.11
CA LEU A 192 -1.84 -13.79 -23.06
C LEU A 192 -3.29 -13.60 -22.60
N ASN A 193 -3.96 -14.69 -22.21
CA ASN A 193 -5.39 -14.68 -21.91
C ASN A 193 -5.66 -14.29 -20.44
N LEU A 194 -6.54 -13.31 -20.22
CA LEU A 194 -7.10 -13.02 -18.91
C LEU A 194 -8.30 -13.93 -18.66
N LEU A 195 -8.18 -14.91 -17.77
CA LEU A 195 -9.25 -15.84 -17.44
C LEU A 195 -10.18 -15.35 -16.32
N ALA A 196 -9.65 -14.55 -15.40
CA ALA A 196 -10.43 -13.90 -14.34
C ALA A 196 -9.70 -12.66 -13.81
N ASP A 197 -10.46 -11.65 -13.41
CA ASP A 197 -9.98 -10.45 -12.71
C ASP A 197 -10.63 -10.41 -11.32
N LEU A 198 -9.83 -10.67 -10.26
CA LEU A 198 -10.31 -10.70 -8.88
C LEU A 198 -10.72 -9.30 -8.38
N GLY A 199 -10.11 -8.24 -8.92
CA GLY A 199 -10.51 -6.87 -8.63
C GLY A 199 -11.89 -6.55 -9.20
N ALA A 200 -12.16 -6.97 -10.44
CA ALA A 200 -13.49 -6.84 -11.06
C ALA A 200 -14.55 -7.68 -10.33
N LEU A 201 -14.16 -8.85 -9.82
CA LEU A 201 -15.02 -9.70 -8.98
C LEU A 201 -15.20 -9.16 -7.54
N LYS A 202 -14.58 -8.01 -7.21
CA LYS A 202 -14.64 -7.34 -5.90
C LYS A 202 -14.28 -8.27 -4.73
N ILE A 203 -13.28 -9.11 -4.92
CA ILE A 203 -12.77 -9.97 -3.84
C ILE A 203 -12.11 -9.09 -2.79
N LYS A 204 -12.70 -9.07 -1.60
CA LYS A 204 -12.17 -8.30 -0.45
C LYS A 204 -10.81 -8.85 -0.02
N TYR A 205 -9.85 -7.93 0.13
CA TYR A 205 -8.51 -8.23 0.63
C TYR A 205 -7.77 -6.93 0.96
N PRO A 206 -7.02 -6.83 2.07
CA PRO A 206 -6.26 -5.62 2.41
C PRO A 206 -4.98 -5.54 1.55
N ALA A 207 -5.15 -5.23 0.25
CA ALA A 207 -4.05 -5.26 -0.71
C ALA A 207 -3.06 -4.11 -0.54
N SER A 208 -3.52 -2.97 -0.02
CA SER A 208 -2.64 -1.86 0.37
C SER A 208 -3.13 -1.26 1.68
N VAL A 209 -2.29 -1.35 2.69
CA VAL A 209 -2.57 -0.80 4.01
C VAL A 209 -1.43 0.10 4.48
N VAL A 210 -1.76 1.07 5.32
CA VAL A 210 -0.81 1.76 6.17
C VAL A 210 -0.75 1.06 7.50
N SER A 211 0.46 0.79 7.97
CA SER A 211 0.68 0.21 9.30
C SER A 211 1.81 0.94 10.04
N GLY A 212 1.75 0.90 11.36
CA GLY A 212 2.78 1.44 12.24
C GLY A 212 2.72 0.75 13.59
N ARG A 213 3.56 1.18 14.54
CA ARG A 213 3.50 0.65 15.90
C ARG A 213 2.31 1.28 16.64
N ARG A 214 1.54 0.45 17.34
CA ARG A 214 0.43 0.91 18.19
C ARG A 214 0.93 1.85 19.31
N SER A 215 2.06 1.50 19.93
CA SER A 215 2.69 2.36 20.94
C SER A 215 3.08 3.74 20.38
N TYR A 216 3.58 3.81 19.13
CA TYR A 216 3.90 5.08 18.49
C TYR A 216 2.64 5.93 18.21
N LEU A 217 1.55 5.29 17.81
CA LEU A 217 0.27 5.97 17.63
C LEU A 217 -0.24 6.64 18.90
N ILE A 218 0.00 6.02 20.06
CA ILE A 218 -0.37 6.59 21.38
C ILE A 218 0.57 7.73 21.76
N GLN A 219 1.87 7.55 21.56
CA GLN A 219 2.91 8.52 21.95
C GLN A 219 2.87 9.79 21.08
N ASP A 220 2.72 9.62 19.77
CA ASP A 220 2.82 10.67 18.75
C ASP A 220 1.57 10.74 17.85
N ARG A 221 0.37 10.70 18.47
CA ARG A 221 -0.90 10.75 17.74
C ARG A 221 -0.98 11.91 16.74
N ALA A 222 -0.41 13.07 17.08
CA ALA A 222 -0.39 14.24 16.21
C ALA A 222 0.41 14.01 14.93
N VAL A 223 1.49 13.23 14.99
CA VAL A 223 2.28 12.84 13.81
C VAL A 223 1.49 11.88 12.93
N ALA A 224 0.86 10.87 13.54
CA ALA A 224 0.02 9.93 12.82
C ALA A 224 -1.18 10.62 12.15
N LYS A 225 -1.83 11.59 12.82
CA LYS A 225 -2.91 12.40 12.23
C LYS A 225 -2.42 13.18 11.00
N ARG A 226 -1.29 13.89 11.11
CA ARG A 226 -0.70 14.64 9.99
C ARG A 226 -0.30 13.74 8.83
N PHE A 227 0.22 12.54 9.13
CA PHE A 227 0.55 11.54 8.11
C PHE A 227 -0.70 11.08 7.36
N LEU A 228 -1.79 10.76 8.06
CA LEU A 228 -3.05 10.34 7.45
C LEU A 228 -3.72 11.49 6.69
N MET A 229 -3.64 12.74 7.18
CA MET A 229 -4.08 13.92 6.43
C MET A 229 -3.35 14.05 5.09
N ALA A 230 -2.02 13.89 5.08
CA ALA A 230 -1.23 13.91 3.87
C ALA A 230 -1.66 12.79 2.89
N LEU A 231 -1.89 11.57 3.40
CA LEU A 231 -2.33 10.45 2.57
C LEU A 231 -3.72 10.67 1.97
N ILE A 232 -4.67 11.21 2.73
CA ILE A 232 -6.03 11.53 2.25
C ILE A 232 -5.96 12.60 1.16
N ASP A 233 -5.17 13.65 1.36
CA ASP A 233 -4.93 14.68 0.33
C ASP A 233 -4.25 14.07 -0.91
N GLY A 234 -3.29 13.16 -0.70
CA GLY A 234 -2.65 12.41 -1.78
C GLY A 234 -3.61 11.53 -2.58
N LEU A 235 -4.55 10.86 -1.92
CA LEU A 235 -5.62 10.12 -2.58
C LEU A 235 -6.53 11.05 -3.41
N HIS A 236 -6.77 12.26 -2.92
CA HIS A 236 -7.54 13.27 -3.63
C HIS A 236 -6.79 13.76 -4.89
N VAL A 237 -5.52 14.17 -4.75
CA VAL A 237 -4.65 14.55 -5.88
C VAL A 237 -4.54 13.41 -6.90
N TYR A 238 -4.32 12.18 -6.42
CA TYR A 238 -4.26 10.97 -7.25
C TYR A 238 -5.52 10.81 -8.12
N ARG A 239 -6.70 11.02 -7.55
CA ARG A 239 -7.96 10.86 -8.29
C ARG A 239 -8.26 11.99 -9.25
N GLN A 240 -7.85 13.21 -8.92
CA GLN A 240 -8.15 14.39 -9.74
C GLN A 240 -7.11 14.69 -10.81
N ASN A 241 -5.87 14.27 -10.63
CA ASN A 241 -4.78 14.57 -11.55
C ASN A 241 -4.16 13.31 -12.16
N LYS A 242 -4.91 12.67 -13.09
CA LYS A 242 -4.44 11.49 -13.81
C LYS A 242 -3.09 11.71 -14.49
N SER A 243 -2.89 12.87 -15.13
CA SER A 243 -1.64 13.18 -15.85
C SER A 243 -0.43 13.17 -14.91
N PHE A 244 -0.55 13.78 -13.73
CA PHE A 244 0.50 13.75 -12.71
C PHE A 244 0.72 12.33 -12.17
N ALA A 245 -0.36 11.63 -11.82
CA ALA A 245 -0.28 10.28 -11.27
C ALA A 245 0.38 9.29 -12.25
N VAL A 246 0.07 9.38 -13.55
CA VAL A 246 0.70 8.54 -14.60
C VAL A 246 2.19 8.83 -14.71
N LYS A 247 2.62 10.10 -14.64
CA LYS A 247 4.05 10.46 -14.63
C LYS A 247 4.77 9.91 -13.38
N VAL A 248 4.10 9.93 -12.24
CA VAL A 248 4.63 9.32 -11.01
C VAL A 248 4.75 7.81 -11.17
N LEU A 249 3.75 7.13 -11.75
CA LEU A 249 3.82 5.70 -12.02
C LEU A 249 4.99 5.35 -12.94
N GLU A 250 5.19 6.10 -14.03
CA GLU A 250 6.33 5.97 -14.94
C GLU A 250 7.66 6.13 -14.20
N LYS A 251 7.78 7.18 -13.38
CA LYS A 251 8.98 7.47 -12.58
C LYS A 251 9.42 6.28 -11.72
N TYR A 252 8.48 5.65 -11.03
CA TYR A 252 8.78 4.57 -10.08
C TYR A 252 8.89 3.20 -10.75
N THR A 253 8.05 2.90 -11.73
CA THR A 253 8.06 1.59 -12.41
C THR A 253 9.05 1.49 -13.56
N LYS A 254 9.53 2.63 -14.08
CA LYS A 254 10.38 2.73 -15.30
C LYS A 254 9.71 2.18 -16.57
N LEU A 255 8.39 2.01 -16.53
CA LEU A 255 7.61 1.65 -17.71
C LEU A 255 7.36 2.91 -18.55
N THR A 256 7.45 2.78 -19.88
CA THR A 256 7.28 3.90 -20.82
C THR A 256 6.07 3.73 -21.74
N ASN A 257 5.40 2.58 -21.71
CA ASN A 257 4.18 2.37 -22.50
C ASN A 257 3.01 3.15 -21.90
N ALA A 258 2.59 4.21 -22.59
CA ALA A 258 1.56 5.13 -22.12
C ALA A 258 0.19 4.45 -21.89
N ASP A 259 -0.17 3.48 -22.74
CA ASP A 259 -1.44 2.77 -22.63
C ASP A 259 -1.46 1.87 -21.39
N ILE A 260 -0.38 1.15 -21.11
CA ILE A 260 -0.24 0.29 -19.92
C ILE A 260 -0.27 1.16 -18.65
N LEU A 261 0.43 2.29 -18.65
CA LEU A 261 0.44 3.23 -17.53
C LEU A 261 -0.95 3.81 -17.28
N SER A 262 -1.64 4.26 -18.34
CA SER A 262 -3.00 4.81 -18.26
C SER A 262 -4.00 3.78 -17.75
N GLN A 263 -4.00 2.56 -18.30
CA GLN A 263 -4.88 1.48 -17.86
C GLN A 263 -4.61 1.08 -16.40
N SER A 264 -3.32 1.07 -15.99
CA SER A 264 -2.95 0.76 -14.60
C SER A 264 -3.48 1.81 -13.63
N TYR A 265 -3.38 3.09 -13.99
CA TYR A 265 -4.00 4.17 -13.21
C TYR A 265 -5.51 3.96 -13.10
N ASP A 266 -6.22 3.77 -14.21
CA ASP A 266 -7.68 3.65 -14.24
C ASP A 266 -8.16 2.43 -13.42
N TYR A 267 -7.43 1.32 -13.48
CA TYR A 267 -7.73 0.12 -12.70
C TYR A 267 -7.79 0.40 -11.20
N PHE A 268 -6.77 1.06 -10.67
CA PHE A 268 -6.71 1.35 -9.23
C PHE A 268 -7.57 2.54 -8.83
N ALA A 269 -7.59 3.63 -9.62
CA ALA A 269 -8.32 4.86 -9.30
C ALA A 269 -9.82 4.63 -9.12
N LYS A 270 -10.39 3.69 -9.88
CA LYS A 270 -11.80 3.31 -9.81
C LYS A 270 -12.25 2.83 -8.42
N ASN A 271 -11.34 2.18 -7.67
CA ASN A 271 -11.67 1.50 -6.41
C ASN A 271 -10.92 2.07 -5.19
N ASN A 272 -10.05 3.07 -5.37
CA ASN A 272 -9.41 3.72 -4.22
C ASN A 272 -10.43 4.57 -3.46
N PRO A 273 -10.54 4.42 -2.14
CA PRO A 273 -11.44 5.24 -1.33
C PRO A 273 -10.91 6.67 -1.20
N LEU A 274 -11.80 7.65 -0.96
CA LEU A 274 -11.39 9.01 -0.57
C LEU A 274 -10.94 9.04 0.90
N LEU A 275 -11.59 8.27 1.74
CA LEU A 275 -11.22 8.06 3.13
C LEU A 275 -10.85 6.58 3.30
N PRO A 276 -9.58 6.25 3.59
CA PRO A 276 -9.09 4.86 3.57
C PRO A 276 -9.38 4.10 4.88
N VAL A 277 -10.65 4.05 5.30
CA VAL A 277 -11.08 3.33 6.51
C VAL A 277 -10.89 1.82 6.32
N SER A 278 -10.43 1.15 7.35
CA SER A 278 -10.36 -0.32 7.37
C SER A 278 -11.70 -0.90 7.81
N ASP A 279 -12.16 -1.97 7.15
CA ASP A 279 -13.34 -2.74 7.53
C ASP A 279 -12.97 -4.17 7.94
N GLY A 280 -13.78 -4.74 8.85
CA GLY A 280 -13.51 -6.06 9.41
C GLY A 280 -13.48 -7.19 8.37
N GLU A 281 -14.35 -7.16 7.34
CA GLU A 281 -14.40 -8.16 6.29
C GLU A 281 -13.10 -8.18 5.48
N THR A 282 -12.64 -7.00 5.07
CA THR A 282 -11.39 -6.83 4.33
C THR A 282 -10.19 -7.31 5.14
N ILE A 283 -10.09 -6.91 6.41
CA ILE A 283 -8.99 -7.32 7.30
C ILE A 283 -9.01 -8.82 7.56
N GLN A 284 -10.20 -9.40 7.84
CA GLN A 284 -10.39 -10.83 8.10
C GLN A 284 -9.88 -11.71 6.95
N ALA A 285 -9.97 -11.24 5.72
CA ALA A 285 -9.51 -11.98 4.53
C ALA A 285 -7.99 -12.28 4.54
N ALA A 286 -7.20 -11.58 5.36
CA ALA A 286 -5.76 -11.81 5.51
C ALA A 286 -5.38 -12.38 6.89
N VAL A 287 -6.33 -12.59 7.80
CA VAL A 287 -6.07 -13.22 9.10
C VAL A 287 -5.74 -14.70 8.90
N PRO A 288 -4.59 -15.19 9.44
CA PRO A 288 -4.23 -16.60 9.33
C PRO A 288 -5.29 -17.53 9.94
N THR A 289 -5.71 -18.56 9.21
CA THR A 289 -6.72 -19.51 9.67
C THR A 289 -6.14 -20.66 10.51
N ASP A 290 -4.86 -20.94 10.35
CA ASP A 290 -4.14 -22.03 11.01
C ASP A 290 -3.66 -21.68 12.44
N LYS A 291 -3.57 -20.40 12.74
CA LYS A 291 -3.24 -19.85 14.06
C LYS A 291 -4.06 -18.58 14.33
N PRO A 292 -5.39 -18.64 14.34
CA PRO A 292 -6.16 -17.52 14.82
C PRO A 292 -5.89 -17.44 16.34
N GLY A 293 -5.05 -16.55 16.78
CA GLY A 293 -5.07 -16.17 18.19
C GLY A 293 -6.51 -15.80 18.55
N ASN A 294 -6.89 -15.82 19.85
CA ASN A 294 -8.22 -15.40 20.31
C ASN A 294 -8.50 -13.91 20.09
N ARG A 295 -7.87 -13.29 19.06
CA ARG A 295 -8.01 -11.86 18.76
C ARG A 295 -9.26 -11.64 17.91
N LYS A 296 -10.04 -10.64 18.32
CA LYS A 296 -11.14 -10.13 17.49
C LYS A 296 -10.56 -9.35 16.30
N VAL A 297 -11.25 -9.34 15.17
CA VAL A 297 -10.79 -8.66 13.95
C VAL A 297 -10.57 -7.15 14.16
N GLU A 298 -11.34 -6.53 15.06
CA GLU A 298 -11.24 -5.12 15.41
C GLU A 298 -9.91 -4.77 16.11
N GLU A 299 -9.21 -5.75 16.64
CA GLU A 299 -7.90 -5.54 17.27
C GLU A 299 -6.76 -5.37 16.24
N PHE A 300 -7.00 -5.69 14.96
CA PHE A 300 -5.99 -5.59 13.92
C PHE A 300 -5.85 -4.19 13.33
N TYR A 301 -6.85 -3.33 13.47
CA TYR A 301 -6.84 -1.98 12.91
C TYR A 301 -7.32 -0.93 13.90
N ASP A 302 -7.02 0.34 13.60
CA ASP A 302 -7.45 1.49 14.39
C ASP A 302 -7.85 2.63 13.44
N ASN A 303 -9.15 2.84 13.33
CA ASN A 303 -9.74 3.90 12.50
C ASN A 303 -9.90 5.22 13.25
N SER A 304 -9.54 5.31 14.53
CA SER A 304 -9.90 6.44 15.41
C SER A 304 -9.48 7.81 14.86
N ILE A 305 -8.34 7.88 14.15
CA ILE A 305 -7.89 9.15 13.53
C ILE A 305 -8.68 9.43 12.24
N LEU A 306 -8.97 8.41 11.44
CA LEU A 306 -9.74 8.57 10.20
C LEU A 306 -11.18 9.01 10.51
N GLU A 307 -11.80 8.42 11.54
CA GLU A 307 -13.13 8.80 12.02
C GLU A 307 -13.14 10.23 12.59
N GLU A 308 -12.06 10.63 13.28
CA GLU A 308 -11.88 12.01 13.74
C GLU A 308 -11.83 12.97 12.54
N LEU A 309 -11.00 12.68 11.52
CA LEU A 309 -10.89 13.49 10.30
C LEU A 309 -12.19 13.53 9.49
N GLU A 310 -12.97 12.45 9.50
CA GLU A 310 -14.29 12.40 8.89
C GLU A 310 -15.27 13.34 9.58
N ARG A 311 -15.34 13.28 10.94
CA ARG A 311 -16.18 14.20 11.76
C ARG A 311 -15.78 15.66 11.58
N GLU A 312 -14.50 15.95 11.42
CA GLU A 312 -13.96 17.29 11.11
C GLU A 312 -14.29 17.74 9.67
N GLY A 313 -14.80 16.84 8.84
CA GLY A 313 -15.09 17.12 7.42
C GLY A 313 -13.82 17.32 6.57
N PHE A 314 -12.66 16.83 7.01
CA PHE A 314 -11.37 17.08 6.37
C PHE A 314 -11.37 16.74 4.88
N ALA A 315 -11.84 15.55 4.50
CA ALA A 315 -11.90 15.15 3.09
C ALA A 315 -12.76 16.08 2.21
N LYS A 316 -13.82 16.69 2.79
CA LYS A 316 -14.68 17.65 2.09
C LYS A 316 -14.00 18.99 1.85
N THR A 317 -13.03 19.37 2.68
CA THR A 317 -12.26 20.62 2.49
C THR A 317 -11.32 20.54 1.28
N LEU A 318 -10.90 19.34 0.89
CA LEU A 318 -10.02 19.12 -0.25
C LEU A 318 -10.73 19.20 -1.60
N SER A 319 -12.06 19.10 -1.61
CA SER A 319 -12.88 19.14 -2.83
C SER A 319 -13.29 20.55 -3.26
N LYS A 320 -12.81 21.56 -2.53
CA LYS A 320 -13.02 23.00 -2.83
C LYS A 320 -11.80 23.59 -3.51
#